data_71b553a531ea3631c4fecbf3010104f4
#
_entry.id   71b553a531ea3631c4fecbf3010104f4
#
_cell.length_a   1.000
_cell.length_b   1.000
_cell.length_c   1.000
_cell.angle_alpha   90.00
_cell.angle_beta   90.00
_cell.angle_gamma   90.00
#
_symmetry.space_group_name_H-M   'P 1'
#
loop_
_entity.id
_entity.type
_entity.pdbx_description
1 polymer ?
#
loop_
_entity_poly.entity_id
_entity_poly.type
_entity_poly.pdbx_seq_one_letter_code
_entity_poly.pdbx_strand_id
1 'polypeptide(L)'
;MNMATQPAARGDDETIEQEIQRKGKTAPRITPADIEASIAETHYFTATDGVYGASVVDGVECGATAPLSLLTFCVLVLRNGFTVTGESACASPENFDAEIGRKIARANAVAKIWPLEGYALKQRLHDASKRPNPAHGAPRPLGHNPVG
;
A
#
# COMPACT_ATOMS: atom_id res chain seq x y z
N MET A 1 -23.47 5.03 18.18
CA MET A 1 -22.10 4.50 18.24
C MET A 1 -21.54 4.44 16.83
N ASN A 2 -20.62 5.33 16.50
CA ASN A 2 -19.90 5.25 15.25
C ASN A 2 -18.92 4.10 15.34
N MET A 3 -19.24 2.97 14.74
CA MET A 3 -18.25 1.95 14.42
C MET A 3 -17.57 2.33 13.10
N ALA A 4 -17.09 3.56 13.01
CA ALA A 4 -16.05 3.86 12.03
C ALA A 4 -14.77 3.30 12.64
N THR A 5 -14.25 2.23 12.07
CA THR A 5 -12.84 1.87 12.27
C THR A 5 -12.05 3.11 11.89
N GLN A 6 -11.60 3.87 12.90
CA GLN A 6 -10.78 5.05 12.62
C GLN A 6 -9.52 4.57 11.94
N PRO A 7 -9.23 5.03 10.72
CA PRO A 7 -7.94 4.79 10.13
C PRO A 7 -6.90 5.45 11.03
N ALA A 8 -5.75 4.80 11.20
CA ALA A 8 -4.57 5.48 11.71
C ALA A 8 -4.44 6.79 10.93
N ALA A 9 -4.53 7.90 11.64
CA ALA A 9 -4.64 9.20 10.99
C ALA A 9 -3.36 9.43 10.16
N ARG A 10 -3.53 9.76 8.90
CA ARG A 10 -2.44 10.06 7.97
C ARG A 10 -1.51 11.17 8.48
N GLY A 11 -2.01 12.01 9.40
CA GLY A 11 -1.22 12.99 10.14
C GLY A 11 -0.18 12.38 11.06
N ASP A 12 -0.40 11.16 11.54
CA ASP A 12 0.54 10.49 12.42
C ASP A 12 1.75 9.97 11.65
N ASP A 13 1.57 9.45 10.43
CA ASP A 13 2.66 8.94 9.59
C ASP A 13 3.63 10.07 9.21
N GLU A 14 3.13 11.23 8.81
CA GLU A 14 3.95 12.41 8.48
C GLU A 14 4.69 12.95 9.70
N THR A 15 4.03 13.00 10.85
CA THR A 15 4.63 13.47 12.10
C THR A 15 5.72 12.52 12.59
N ILE A 16 5.49 11.22 12.50
CA ILE A 16 6.48 10.19 12.83
C ILE A 16 7.67 10.26 11.88
N GLU A 17 7.44 10.46 10.58
CA GLU A 17 8.50 10.63 9.59
C GLU A 17 9.41 11.82 9.91
N GLN A 18 8.83 12.96 10.25
CA GLN A 18 9.59 14.13 10.67
C GLN A 18 10.43 13.88 11.92
N GLU A 19 9.90 13.13 12.88
CA GLU A 19 10.63 12.76 14.09
C GLU A 19 11.80 11.81 13.77
N ILE A 20 11.60 10.84 12.89
CA ILE A 20 12.65 9.92 12.44
C ILE A 20 13.80 10.70 11.78
N GLN A 21 13.47 11.63 10.90
CA GLN A 21 14.45 12.49 10.23
C GLN A 21 15.21 13.36 11.24
N ARG A 22 14.52 13.99 12.17
CA ARG A 22 15.12 14.81 13.23
C ARG A 22 16.08 14.01 14.12
N LYS A 23 15.78 12.73 14.38
CA LYS A 23 16.65 11.82 15.15
C LYS A 23 17.78 11.21 14.34
N GLY A 24 17.90 11.54 13.05
CA GLY A 24 18.98 11.07 12.18
C GLY A 24 18.97 9.57 11.93
N LYS A 25 17.81 8.92 11.92
CA LYS A 25 17.66 7.50 11.63
C LYS A 25 17.73 7.25 10.13
N THR A 26 18.95 7.09 9.60
CA THR A 26 19.25 7.03 8.16
C THR A 26 19.40 5.59 7.61
N ALA A 27 19.29 4.57 8.45
CA ALA A 27 19.28 3.18 7.98
C ALA A 27 18.12 2.94 6.99
N PRO A 28 18.24 1.94 6.09
CA PRO A 28 17.19 1.64 5.13
C PRO A 28 15.83 1.42 5.83
N ARG A 29 14.81 2.10 5.34
CA ARG A 29 13.44 2.05 5.88
C ARG A 29 12.44 2.42 4.79
N ILE A 30 11.18 2.11 5.03
CA ILE A 30 10.07 2.54 4.18
C ILE A 30 9.56 3.89 4.71
N THR A 31 9.39 4.83 3.80
CA THR A 31 8.87 6.17 4.08
C THR A 31 7.44 6.33 3.53
N PRO A 32 6.66 7.33 4.00
CA PRO A 32 5.38 7.65 3.38
C PRO A 32 5.48 7.92 1.87
N ALA A 33 6.58 8.54 1.42
CA ALA A 33 6.84 8.79 0.00
C ALA A 33 7.03 7.49 -0.79
N ASP A 34 7.68 6.48 -0.21
CA ASP A 34 7.85 5.16 -0.82
C ASP A 34 6.48 4.47 -0.99
N ILE A 35 5.61 4.58 0.01
CA ILE A 35 4.25 4.04 -0.05
C ILE A 35 3.47 4.67 -1.20
N GLU A 36 3.45 6.00 -1.28
CA GLU A 36 2.78 6.70 -2.39
C GLU A 36 3.38 6.34 -3.75
N ALA A 37 4.71 6.24 -3.84
CA ALA A 37 5.39 5.86 -5.07
C ALA A 37 5.10 4.42 -5.50
N SER A 38 4.71 3.53 -4.59
CA SER A 38 4.35 2.14 -4.90
C SER A 38 2.99 2.00 -5.58
N ILE A 39 2.12 3.02 -5.49
CA ILE A 39 0.77 3.01 -6.04
C ILE A 39 0.82 3.41 -7.50
N ALA A 40 0.36 2.52 -8.40
CA ALA A 40 0.23 2.79 -9.82
C ALA A 40 -1.16 3.32 -10.18
N GLU A 41 -2.22 2.77 -9.58
CA GLU A 41 -3.60 3.14 -9.88
C GLU A 41 -4.43 3.20 -8.60
N THR A 42 -5.43 4.09 -8.61
CA THR A 42 -6.41 4.24 -7.53
C THR A 42 -7.81 4.26 -8.13
N HIS A 43 -8.67 3.37 -7.66
CA HIS A 43 -10.06 3.28 -8.11
C HIS A 43 -11.00 3.35 -6.91
N TYR A 44 -12.14 4.02 -7.11
CA TYR A 44 -13.19 4.13 -6.11
C TYR A 44 -14.54 3.72 -6.69
N PHE A 45 -15.32 3.01 -5.91
CA PHE A 45 -16.70 2.70 -6.22
C PHE A 45 -17.47 2.38 -4.94
N THR A 46 -18.79 2.53 -4.99
CA THR A 46 -19.66 2.07 -3.91
C THR A 46 -20.05 0.60 -4.15
N ALA A 47 -20.53 -0.07 -3.10
CA ALA A 47 -21.06 -1.43 -3.26
C ALA A 47 -22.25 -1.45 -4.23
N THR A 48 -23.04 -0.37 -4.29
CA THR A 48 -24.10 -0.20 -5.31
C THR A 48 -23.54 -0.24 -6.73
N ASP A 49 -22.46 0.50 -6.99
CA ASP A 49 -21.82 0.52 -8.31
C ASP A 49 -21.33 -0.89 -8.73
N GLY A 50 -20.74 -1.62 -7.79
CA GLY A 50 -20.25 -2.97 -8.01
C GLY A 50 -21.37 -3.97 -8.33
N VAL A 51 -22.44 -3.94 -7.55
CA VAL A 51 -23.61 -4.81 -7.76
C VAL A 51 -24.33 -4.45 -9.06
N TYR A 52 -24.49 -3.15 -9.35
CA TYR A 52 -25.07 -2.70 -10.61
C TYR A 52 -24.24 -3.14 -11.81
N GLY A 53 -22.93 -2.94 -11.77
CA GLY A 53 -22.04 -3.38 -12.85
C GLY A 53 -22.10 -4.89 -13.10
N ALA A 54 -22.13 -5.70 -12.06
CA ALA A 54 -22.29 -7.16 -12.17
C ALA A 54 -23.65 -7.53 -12.78
N SER A 55 -24.73 -6.86 -12.35
CA SER A 55 -26.08 -7.16 -12.85
C SER A 55 -26.28 -6.79 -14.33
N VAL A 56 -25.61 -5.74 -14.81
CA VAL A 56 -25.63 -5.39 -16.25
C VAL A 56 -25.00 -6.48 -17.10
N VAL A 57 -23.91 -7.11 -16.61
CA VAL A 57 -23.25 -8.22 -17.31
C VAL A 57 -24.14 -9.47 -17.35
N ASP A 58 -24.82 -9.76 -16.24
CA ASP A 58 -25.66 -10.96 -16.09
C ASP A 58 -27.08 -10.78 -16.64
N GLY A 59 -27.46 -9.57 -17.05
CA GLY A 59 -28.81 -9.24 -17.53
C GLY A 59 -29.90 -9.31 -16.45
N VAL A 60 -29.51 -9.22 -15.19
CA VAL A 60 -30.40 -9.24 -14.02
C VAL A 60 -30.64 -7.79 -13.56
N GLU A 61 -31.89 -7.39 -13.35
CA GLU A 61 -32.19 -6.10 -12.73
C GLU A 61 -31.72 -6.08 -11.28
N CYS A 62 -30.77 -5.18 -10.98
CA CYS A 62 -30.30 -4.97 -9.62
C CYS A 62 -31.24 -4.03 -8.87
N GLY A 63 -31.91 -4.55 -7.86
CA GLY A 63 -32.51 -3.72 -6.82
C GLY A 63 -31.40 -3.17 -5.92
N ALA A 64 -30.91 -1.96 -6.21
CA ALA A 64 -29.96 -1.29 -5.32
C ALA A 64 -30.60 -1.06 -3.95
N THR A 65 -30.06 -1.70 -2.91
CA THR A 65 -30.51 -1.44 -1.53
C THR A 65 -29.76 -0.24 -0.95
N ALA A 66 -30.44 0.60 -0.18
CA ALA A 66 -29.86 1.80 0.41
C ALA A 66 -28.55 1.55 1.18
N PRO A 67 -28.37 0.45 1.96
CA PRO A 67 -27.13 0.16 2.66
C PRO A 67 -25.90 0.06 1.73
N LEU A 68 -26.04 -0.44 0.51
CA LEU A 68 -24.94 -0.61 -0.43
C LEU A 68 -24.37 0.74 -0.91
N SER A 69 -25.18 1.79 -0.95
CA SER A 69 -24.75 3.14 -1.33
C SER A 69 -23.89 3.83 -0.25
N LEU A 70 -23.92 3.32 0.98
CA LEU A 70 -23.16 3.83 2.13
C LEU A 70 -21.79 3.15 2.30
N LEU A 71 -21.49 2.15 1.50
CA LEU A 71 -20.24 1.40 1.54
C LEU A 71 -19.38 1.79 0.34
N THR A 72 -18.24 2.43 0.62
CA THR A 72 -17.28 2.87 -0.38
C THR A 72 -16.05 1.98 -0.35
N PHE A 73 -15.60 1.55 -1.53
CA PHE A 73 -14.36 0.82 -1.72
C PHE A 73 -13.29 1.68 -2.36
N CYS A 74 -12.07 1.49 -1.95
CA CYS A 74 -10.87 1.92 -2.66
C CYS A 74 -10.09 0.68 -3.08
N VAL A 75 -9.72 0.60 -4.34
CA VAL A 75 -8.82 -0.42 -4.86
C VAL A 75 -7.55 0.28 -5.32
N LEU A 76 -6.41 -0.13 -4.76
CA LEU A 76 -5.10 0.32 -5.18
C LEU A 76 -4.42 -0.80 -5.96
N VAL A 77 -3.90 -0.47 -7.12
CA VAL A 77 -3.03 -1.35 -7.90
C VAL A 77 -1.60 -0.88 -7.67
N LEU A 78 -0.75 -1.74 -7.15
CA LEU A 78 0.65 -1.44 -6.92
C LEU A 78 1.45 -1.63 -8.22
N ARG A 79 2.65 -1.06 -8.28
CA ARG A 79 3.50 -1.10 -9.50
C ARG A 79 3.87 -2.50 -9.96
N ASN A 80 3.90 -3.47 -9.05
CA ASN A 80 4.14 -4.88 -9.38
C ASN A 80 2.87 -5.65 -9.77
N GLY A 81 1.72 -4.97 -9.84
CA GLY A 81 0.42 -5.57 -10.14
C GLY A 81 -0.32 -6.15 -8.93
N PHE A 82 0.27 -6.11 -7.74
CA PHE A 82 -0.44 -6.52 -6.52
C PHE A 82 -1.55 -5.53 -6.19
N THR A 83 -2.65 -6.01 -5.65
CA THR A 83 -3.80 -5.16 -5.32
C THR A 83 -4.08 -5.17 -3.82
N VAL A 84 -4.45 -4.01 -3.30
CA VAL A 84 -4.96 -3.86 -1.93
C VAL A 84 -6.26 -3.07 -1.95
N THR A 85 -7.14 -3.34 -1.01
CA THR A 85 -8.43 -2.67 -0.89
C THR A 85 -8.61 -2.05 0.48
N GLY A 86 -9.42 -1.02 0.54
CA GLY A 86 -9.89 -0.41 1.77
C GLY A 86 -11.35 -0.03 1.64
N GLU A 87 -12.08 -0.10 2.75
CA GLU A 87 -13.50 0.17 2.80
C GLU A 87 -13.78 1.33 3.77
N SER A 88 -14.89 2.03 3.49
CA SER A 88 -15.50 2.99 4.40
C SER A 88 -17.01 2.76 4.42
N ALA A 89 -17.55 2.47 5.58
CA ALA A 89 -18.98 2.30 5.78
C ALA A 89 -19.54 3.47 6.59
N CYS A 90 -20.61 4.08 6.10
CA CYS A 90 -21.35 5.12 6.81
C CYS A 90 -22.61 4.52 7.46
N ALA A 91 -22.79 4.75 8.77
CA ALA A 91 -23.92 4.19 9.50
C ALA A 91 -25.23 4.92 9.22
N SER A 92 -25.18 6.21 8.93
CA SER A 92 -26.35 7.09 8.76
C SER A 92 -26.33 7.76 7.40
N PRO A 93 -27.38 7.60 6.57
CA PRO A 93 -27.46 8.24 5.25
C PRO A 93 -27.28 9.77 5.30
N GLU A 94 -27.77 10.41 6.35
CA GLU A 94 -27.67 11.86 6.54
C GLU A 94 -26.24 12.37 6.71
N ASN A 95 -25.35 11.50 7.17
CA ASN A 95 -23.94 11.81 7.38
C ASN A 95 -23.07 11.35 6.21
N PHE A 96 -23.64 10.74 5.18
CA PHE A 96 -22.88 10.25 4.05
C PHE A 96 -22.29 11.41 3.24
N ASP A 97 -20.99 11.35 3.05
CA ASP A 97 -20.24 12.23 2.17
C ASP A 97 -19.29 11.38 1.34
N ALA A 98 -19.45 11.42 0.02
CA ALA A 98 -18.69 10.59 -0.89
C ALA A 98 -17.19 10.91 -0.86
N GLU A 99 -16.81 12.17 -0.68
CA GLU A 99 -15.40 12.57 -0.59
C GLU A 99 -14.75 12.05 0.69
N ILE A 100 -15.43 12.19 1.82
CA ILE A 100 -14.97 11.66 3.09
C ILE A 100 -14.87 10.13 3.03
N GLY A 101 -15.88 9.47 2.46
CA GLY A 101 -15.88 8.02 2.27
C GLY A 101 -14.67 7.53 1.46
N ARG A 102 -14.36 8.20 0.37
CA ARG A 102 -13.17 7.88 -0.45
C ARG A 102 -11.86 8.11 0.30
N LYS A 103 -11.74 9.19 1.05
CA LYS A 103 -10.53 9.46 1.86
C LYS A 103 -10.30 8.38 2.90
N ILE A 104 -11.34 7.96 3.62
CA ILE A 104 -11.25 6.90 4.62
C ILE A 104 -10.92 5.55 3.97
N ALA A 105 -11.61 5.18 2.89
CA ALA A 105 -11.37 3.94 2.18
C ALA A 105 -9.93 3.87 1.65
N ARG A 106 -9.41 4.98 1.09
CA ARG A 106 -8.02 5.05 0.64
C ARG A 106 -7.04 4.91 1.79
N ALA A 107 -7.25 5.59 2.90
CA ALA A 107 -6.38 5.48 4.07
C ALA A 107 -6.32 4.03 4.58
N ASN A 108 -7.46 3.32 4.61
CA ASN A 108 -7.53 1.92 5.00
C ASN A 108 -6.79 1.00 4.00
N ALA A 109 -6.87 1.28 2.71
CA ALA A 109 -6.11 0.55 1.69
C ALA A 109 -4.60 0.81 1.83
N VAL A 110 -4.18 2.06 1.99
CA VAL A 110 -2.77 2.47 2.17
C VAL A 110 -2.16 1.80 3.40
N ALA A 111 -2.90 1.69 4.50
CA ALA A 111 -2.43 1.02 5.71
C ALA A 111 -1.98 -0.43 5.46
N LYS A 112 -2.58 -1.11 4.49
CA LYS A 112 -2.21 -2.48 4.11
C LYS A 112 -0.91 -2.58 3.32
N ILE A 113 -0.45 -1.48 2.73
CA ILE A 113 0.81 -1.46 1.95
C ILE A 113 2.02 -1.47 2.88
N TRP A 114 1.94 -0.82 4.03
CA TRP A 114 3.07 -0.72 4.97
C TRP A 114 3.70 -2.06 5.32
N PRO A 115 2.95 -3.09 5.78
CA PRO A 115 3.56 -4.38 6.09
C PRO A 115 4.10 -5.10 4.85
N LEU A 116 3.50 -4.90 3.67
CA LEU A 116 3.99 -5.49 2.43
C LEU A 116 5.35 -4.90 2.03
N GLU A 117 5.48 -3.60 2.04
CA GLU A 117 6.74 -2.91 1.73
C GLU A 117 7.80 -3.16 2.79
N GLY A 118 7.40 -3.20 4.06
CA GLY A 118 8.29 -3.54 5.17
C GLY A 118 8.86 -4.95 5.02
N TYR A 119 8.03 -5.93 4.69
CA TYR A 119 8.47 -7.29 4.41
C TYR A 119 9.40 -7.34 3.19
N ALA A 120 9.05 -6.67 2.10
CA ALA A 120 9.86 -6.61 0.90
C ALA A 120 11.24 -6.00 1.16
N LEU A 121 11.31 -4.91 1.94
CA LEU A 121 12.57 -4.31 2.37
C LEU A 121 13.39 -5.30 3.19
N LYS A 122 12.79 -5.94 4.18
CA LYS A 122 13.49 -6.91 5.02
C LYS A 122 14.04 -8.07 4.19
N GLN A 123 13.31 -8.56 3.21
CA GLN A 123 13.76 -9.61 2.32
C GLN A 123 14.98 -9.14 1.49
N ARG A 124 14.92 -7.92 0.93
CA ARG A 124 16.06 -7.36 0.17
C ARG A 124 17.33 -7.24 1.04
N LEU A 125 17.18 -6.74 2.27
CA LEU A 125 18.31 -6.61 3.21
C LEU A 125 18.89 -7.98 3.60
N HIS A 126 18.02 -8.96 3.81
CA HIS A 126 18.45 -10.32 4.12
C HIS A 126 19.23 -10.94 2.95
N ASP A 127 18.72 -10.81 1.73
CA ASP A 127 19.38 -11.37 0.55
C ASP A 127 20.71 -10.67 0.25
N ALA A 128 20.77 -9.35 0.44
CA ALA A 128 22.00 -8.58 0.30
C ALA A 128 23.08 -9.01 1.30
N SER A 129 22.70 -9.37 2.53
CA SER A 129 23.63 -9.85 3.55
C SER A 129 24.24 -11.22 3.23
N LYS A 130 23.56 -12.01 2.38
CA LYS A 130 24.01 -13.34 1.96
C LYS A 130 24.88 -13.35 0.73
N ARG A 131 25.01 -12.24 0.00
CA ARG A 131 25.86 -12.16 -1.18
C ARG A 131 27.31 -12.15 -0.74
N PRO A 132 28.19 -13.03 -1.31
CA PRO A 132 29.62 -12.99 -1.03
C PRO A 132 30.16 -11.62 -1.42
N ASN A 133 30.99 -11.03 -0.57
CA ASN A 133 31.68 -9.78 -0.87
C ASN A 133 32.60 -9.98 -2.08
N PRO A 134 32.42 -9.30 -3.20
CA PRO A 134 33.25 -9.47 -4.39
C PRO A 134 34.72 -9.11 -4.16
N ALA A 135 35.06 -8.39 -3.07
CA ALA A 135 36.43 -8.03 -2.73
C ALA A 135 37.26 -9.19 -2.17
N HIS A 136 36.66 -10.35 -1.81
CA HIS A 136 37.35 -11.48 -1.17
C HIS A 136 37.53 -12.72 -2.06
N GLY A 137 37.29 -12.65 -3.37
CA GLY A 137 37.25 -13.82 -4.23
C GLY A 137 37.91 -13.71 -5.60
N ALA A 138 38.71 -12.68 -5.88
CA ALA A 138 39.52 -12.68 -7.09
C ALA A 138 40.76 -13.55 -6.86
N PRO A 139 40.98 -14.66 -7.60
CA PRO A 139 42.25 -15.36 -7.55
C PRO A 139 43.32 -14.38 -7.99
N ARG A 140 44.40 -14.28 -7.18
CA ARG A 140 45.60 -13.57 -7.58
C ARG A 140 46.08 -14.15 -8.92
N PRO A 141 46.37 -13.32 -9.94
CA PRO A 141 46.99 -13.82 -11.12
C PRO A 141 48.33 -14.46 -10.71
N LEU A 142 48.47 -15.74 -11.00
CA LEU A 142 49.74 -16.45 -10.85
C LEU A 142 50.73 -15.66 -11.68
N GLY A 143 51.73 -15.08 -10.99
CA GLY A 143 52.81 -14.38 -11.66
C GLY A 143 53.47 -15.33 -12.67
N HIS A 144 53.44 -14.93 -13.92
CA HIS A 144 54.22 -15.56 -14.95
C HIS A 144 55.69 -15.28 -14.60
N ASN A 145 56.40 -16.31 -14.13
CA ASN A 145 57.82 -16.22 -13.93
C ASN A 145 58.47 -16.44 -15.33
N PRO A 146 59.11 -15.46 -15.92
CA PRO A 146 59.88 -15.72 -17.13
C PRO A 146 61.10 -16.48 -16.75
N VAL A 147 61.14 -17.76 -17.07
CA VAL A 147 62.40 -18.53 -17.07
C VAL A 147 63.15 -18.05 -18.30
N GLY A 148 64.25 -17.38 -18.02
CA GLY A 148 65.21 -16.94 -19.03
C GLY A 148 65.89 -18.09 -19.75
#